data_0f76b54a847794ce5bf8aa7c91fbad1b
#
_entry.id   0f76b54a847794ce5bf8aa7c91fbad1b
#
_cell.length_a   1.000
_cell.length_b   1.000
_cell.length_c   1.000
_cell.angle_alpha   90.00
_cell.angle_beta   90.00
_cell.angle_gamma   90.00
#
_symmetry.space_group_name_H-M   'P 1'
#
loop_
_entity.id
_entity.type
_entity.pdbx_description
1 polymer ?
#
loop_
_entity_poly.entity_id
_entity_poly.type
_entity_poly.pdbx_seq_one_letter_code
_entity_poly.pdbx_strand_id
1 'polypeptide(L)'
;NSDGTLTPVKVLKMKSPSWIVKSKDGRFAYTTNEENEGAVTALSIQNGKVEVLNTVDSHGGHPTHASISLDGKFLFVSNYSAFDKGRGGVAVLPILPNGHLGEKVQNIVFEEGSGHVKGRQESGHAHSTTFSPDGKYLYASDLGNDKVYAFRYNPNKAQPLEADTNRDVTFTHGSGPRHMVFSPNGKHAYVTAEMRSEIVTFNVQDGHLKKVAELKLIHEDKTPEFKSASGIILSPNGKYVIAANRGADNKLLVFKIQQNGLLAKPVVYKANGIEPRAFS
;
A
#
# COMPACT_ATOMS: atom_id res chain seq x y z
N ASN A 1 -7.92 -20.79 -14.76
CA ASN A 1 -7.70 -22.19 -15.14
C ASN A 1 -7.24 -22.99 -13.91
N SER A 2 -7.54 -24.27 -13.86
CA SER A 2 -7.22 -25.17 -12.73
C SER A 2 -5.70 -25.37 -12.53
N ASP A 3 -4.91 -25.13 -13.57
CA ASP A 3 -3.44 -25.22 -13.57
C ASP A 3 -2.75 -23.90 -13.16
N GLY A 4 -3.52 -22.86 -12.76
CA GLY A 4 -3.01 -21.53 -12.40
C GLY A 4 -2.69 -20.63 -13.59
N THR A 5 -2.91 -21.08 -14.84
CA THR A 5 -2.74 -20.22 -16.02
C THR A 5 -3.86 -19.19 -16.12
N LEU A 6 -3.53 -17.99 -16.62
CA LEU A 6 -4.47 -16.91 -16.85
C LEU A 6 -4.74 -16.76 -18.35
N THR A 7 -6.02 -16.68 -18.72
CA THR A 7 -6.43 -16.36 -20.08
C THR A 7 -6.97 -14.94 -20.11
N PRO A 8 -6.40 -14.02 -20.91
CA PRO A 8 -6.91 -12.67 -21.03
C PRO A 8 -8.35 -12.68 -21.57
N VAL A 9 -9.27 -12.01 -20.86
CA VAL A 9 -10.68 -11.92 -21.27
C VAL A 9 -10.96 -10.56 -21.90
N LYS A 10 -10.39 -9.49 -21.37
CA LYS A 10 -10.58 -8.12 -21.87
C LYS A 10 -9.39 -7.24 -21.46
N VAL A 11 -9.09 -6.30 -22.34
CA VAL A 11 -8.13 -5.20 -22.06
C VAL A 11 -8.89 -3.88 -22.03
N LEU A 12 -8.79 -3.13 -20.93
CA LEU A 12 -9.25 -1.76 -20.86
C LEU A 12 -8.05 -0.82 -21.05
N LYS A 13 -8.15 0.10 -22.01
CA LYS A 13 -7.14 1.14 -22.18
C LYS A 13 -7.40 2.24 -21.17
N MET A 14 -6.42 2.58 -20.34
CA MET A 14 -6.45 3.70 -19.42
C MET A 14 -5.04 4.27 -19.20
N LYS A 15 -4.97 5.49 -18.71
CA LYS A 15 -3.68 6.14 -18.43
C LYS A 15 -3.03 5.55 -17.19
N SER A 16 -1.78 5.12 -17.30
CA SER A 16 -0.88 4.74 -16.21
C SER A 16 -1.55 4.03 -15.00
N PRO A 17 -2.31 2.94 -15.19
CA PRO A 17 -2.91 2.23 -14.08
C PRO A 17 -1.79 1.56 -13.26
N SER A 18 -1.67 1.86 -11.96
CA SER A 18 -0.58 1.36 -11.13
C SER A 18 -1.01 0.50 -9.95
N TRP A 19 -2.23 0.68 -9.45
CA TRP A 19 -2.80 -0.09 -8.36
C TRP A 19 -4.29 -0.33 -8.61
N ILE A 20 -4.78 -1.48 -8.16
CA ILE A 20 -6.21 -1.80 -8.23
C ILE A 20 -6.66 -2.41 -6.90
N VAL A 21 -7.82 -1.97 -6.42
CA VAL A 21 -8.51 -2.55 -5.27
C VAL A 21 -9.94 -2.89 -5.65
N LYS A 22 -10.44 -4.03 -5.14
CA LYS A 22 -11.77 -4.54 -5.44
C LYS A 22 -12.69 -4.41 -4.24
N SER A 23 -13.96 -4.04 -4.46
CA SER A 23 -14.99 -4.04 -3.43
C SER A 23 -15.18 -5.47 -2.86
N LYS A 24 -15.62 -5.56 -1.61
CA LYS A 24 -15.78 -6.83 -0.90
C LYS A 24 -16.73 -7.80 -1.61
N ASP A 25 -17.77 -7.25 -2.25
CA ASP A 25 -18.76 -8.03 -3.02
C ASP A 25 -18.31 -8.34 -4.45
N GLY A 26 -17.15 -7.81 -4.86
CA GLY A 26 -16.54 -8.04 -6.16
C GLY A 26 -17.22 -7.33 -7.33
N ARG A 27 -18.26 -6.52 -7.09
CA ARG A 27 -19.00 -5.81 -8.15
C ARG A 27 -18.29 -4.59 -8.69
N PHE A 28 -17.37 -4.01 -7.91
CA PHE A 28 -16.65 -2.80 -8.28
C PHE A 28 -15.14 -2.97 -8.06
N ALA A 29 -14.38 -2.22 -8.83
CA ALA A 29 -12.94 -2.04 -8.62
C ALA A 29 -12.55 -0.59 -8.82
N TYR A 30 -11.47 -0.17 -8.18
CA TYR A 30 -10.93 1.19 -8.26
C TYR A 30 -9.46 1.09 -8.59
N THR A 31 -9.03 1.83 -9.63
CA THR A 31 -7.63 1.84 -10.05
C THR A 31 -7.07 3.25 -9.99
N THR A 32 -5.85 3.36 -9.49
CA THR A 32 -5.10 4.62 -9.51
C THR A 32 -4.49 4.84 -10.89
N ASN A 33 -4.53 6.08 -11.37
CA ASN A 33 -3.88 6.52 -12.59
C ASN A 33 -2.67 7.37 -12.20
N GLU A 34 -1.48 6.76 -12.19
CA GLU A 34 -0.23 7.31 -11.64
C GLU A 34 0.39 8.33 -12.61
N GLU A 35 -0.18 9.52 -12.64
CA GLU A 35 0.22 10.67 -13.45
C GLU A 35 0.56 11.85 -12.54
N ASN A 36 1.20 12.90 -13.10
CA ASN A 36 1.43 14.16 -12.37
C ASN A 36 0.12 14.74 -11.84
N GLU A 37 -0.88 14.85 -12.70
CA GLU A 37 -2.26 15.12 -12.35
C GLU A 37 -2.94 13.77 -12.11
N GLY A 38 -2.84 13.30 -10.87
CA GLY A 38 -3.30 11.97 -10.50
C GLY A 38 -4.81 11.82 -10.57
N ALA A 39 -5.26 10.64 -10.95
CA ALA A 39 -6.67 10.33 -11.01
C ALA A 39 -6.98 8.95 -10.42
N VAL A 40 -8.26 8.69 -10.20
CA VAL A 40 -8.76 7.37 -9.81
C VAL A 40 -9.95 7.03 -10.69
N THR A 41 -9.92 5.83 -11.27
CA THR A 41 -10.98 5.32 -12.14
C THR A 41 -11.77 4.24 -11.41
N ALA A 42 -13.08 4.44 -11.31
CA ALA A 42 -14.04 3.43 -10.81
C ALA A 42 -14.51 2.53 -11.94
N LEU A 43 -14.57 1.25 -11.68
CA LEU A 43 -14.96 0.19 -12.62
C LEU A 43 -16.13 -0.62 -12.05
N SER A 44 -17.10 -0.98 -12.88
CA SER A 44 -18.05 -2.04 -12.59
C SER A 44 -17.56 -3.39 -13.11
N ILE A 45 -17.86 -4.45 -12.37
CA ILE A 45 -17.54 -5.84 -12.75
C ILE A 45 -18.85 -6.64 -12.64
N GLN A 46 -19.50 -6.88 -13.77
CA GLN A 46 -20.77 -7.59 -13.79
C GLN A 46 -20.81 -8.62 -14.93
N ASN A 47 -21.17 -9.86 -14.62
CA ASN A 47 -21.33 -10.94 -15.62
C ASN A 47 -20.11 -11.08 -16.55
N GLY A 48 -18.90 -10.96 -16.00
CA GLY A 48 -17.64 -11.02 -16.76
C GLY A 48 -17.36 -9.77 -17.61
N LYS A 49 -18.21 -8.75 -17.56
CA LYS A 49 -17.96 -7.45 -18.20
C LYS A 49 -17.35 -6.48 -17.22
N VAL A 50 -16.37 -5.72 -17.69
CA VAL A 50 -15.74 -4.65 -16.93
C VAL A 50 -15.96 -3.34 -17.69
N GLU A 51 -16.56 -2.33 -17.02
CA GLU A 51 -16.89 -1.03 -17.61
C GLU A 51 -16.43 0.10 -16.70
N VAL A 52 -16.00 1.20 -17.31
CA VAL A 52 -15.64 2.42 -16.57
C VAL A 52 -16.94 3.10 -16.10
N LEU A 53 -17.02 3.39 -14.80
CA LEU A 53 -18.12 4.16 -14.22
C LEU A 53 -17.81 5.66 -14.27
N ASN A 54 -16.75 6.09 -13.59
CA ASN A 54 -16.25 7.46 -13.65
C ASN A 54 -14.74 7.49 -13.34
N THR A 55 -14.12 8.61 -13.69
CA THR A 55 -12.75 8.95 -13.29
C THR A 55 -12.79 10.30 -12.58
N VAL A 56 -12.17 10.39 -11.42
CA VAL A 56 -12.11 11.59 -10.58
C VAL A 56 -10.66 11.93 -10.26
N ASP A 57 -10.42 13.21 -9.89
CA ASP A 57 -9.13 13.67 -9.41
C ASP A 57 -8.70 12.91 -8.14
N SER A 58 -7.45 12.48 -8.05
CA SER A 58 -6.87 11.88 -6.83
C SER A 58 -6.51 12.93 -5.78
N HIS A 59 -6.58 14.21 -6.11
CA HIS A 59 -6.22 15.36 -5.30
C HIS A 59 -4.73 15.37 -4.87
N GLY A 60 -3.89 14.84 -5.72
CA GLY A 60 -2.44 14.81 -5.60
C GLY A 60 -1.82 14.24 -6.87
N GLY A 61 -0.50 14.15 -6.91
CA GLY A 61 0.23 13.56 -8.02
C GLY A 61 0.69 12.13 -7.71
N HIS A 62 0.86 11.34 -8.76
CA HIS A 62 1.39 9.98 -8.69
C HIS A 62 0.67 9.11 -7.63
N PRO A 63 -0.65 8.87 -7.75
CA PRO A 63 -1.36 8.00 -6.83
C PRO A 63 -0.87 6.56 -6.97
N THR A 64 -0.12 6.08 -5.96
CA THR A 64 0.58 4.79 -5.97
C THR A 64 -0.25 3.65 -5.40
N HIS A 65 -1.25 3.96 -4.59
CA HIS A 65 -2.02 2.96 -3.85
C HIS A 65 -3.42 3.47 -3.52
N ALA A 66 -4.36 2.55 -3.39
CA ALA A 66 -5.67 2.82 -2.82
C ALA A 66 -6.14 1.67 -1.93
N SER A 67 -6.91 2.00 -0.89
CA SER A 67 -7.60 1.03 -0.05
C SER A 67 -9.05 1.44 0.19
N ILE A 68 -9.92 0.44 0.42
CA ILE A 68 -11.34 0.66 0.71
C ILE A 68 -11.57 0.45 2.20
N SER A 69 -12.40 1.30 2.83
CA SER A 69 -12.85 1.06 4.20
C SER A 69 -13.59 -0.29 4.32
N LEU A 70 -13.53 -0.93 5.49
CA LEU A 70 -14.18 -2.24 5.69
C LEU A 70 -15.70 -2.20 5.50
N ASP A 71 -16.31 -1.04 5.71
CA ASP A 71 -17.75 -0.79 5.47
C ASP A 71 -18.08 -0.42 4.02
N GLY A 72 -17.06 -0.30 3.16
CA GLY A 72 -17.20 0.00 1.73
C GLY A 72 -17.61 1.44 1.40
N LYS A 73 -17.60 2.38 2.37
CA LYS A 73 -18.08 3.74 2.18
C LYS A 73 -17.08 4.70 1.57
N PHE A 74 -15.79 4.46 1.77
CA PHE A 74 -14.73 5.36 1.34
C PHE A 74 -13.56 4.63 0.68
N LEU A 75 -12.98 5.29 -0.30
CA LEU A 75 -11.70 4.97 -0.91
C LEU A 75 -10.64 5.94 -0.37
N PHE A 76 -9.52 5.43 0.08
CA PHE A 76 -8.37 6.18 0.54
C PHE A 76 -7.25 6.05 -0.48
N VAL A 77 -6.84 7.18 -1.06
CA VAL A 77 -5.86 7.24 -2.15
C VAL A 77 -4.56 7.79 -1.60
N SER A 78 -3.47 7.03 -1.76
CA SER A 78 -2.12 7.48 -1.41
C SER A 78 -1.51 8.17 -2.62
N ASN A 79 -1.33 9.47 -2.54
CA ASN A 79 -0.65 10.29 -3.52
C ASN A 79 0.82 10.43 -3.13
N TYR A 80 1.73 10.00 -3.99
CA TYR A 80 3.17 10.06 -3.73
C TYR A 80 3.68 11.50 -3.72
N SER A 81 3.09 12.39 -4.53
CA SER A 81 3.42 13.81 -4.59
C SER A 81 2.17 14.70 -4.59
N ALA A 82 2.32 15.99 -4.26
CA ALA A 82 1.37 17.02 -4.60
C ALA A 82 1.77 17.67 -5.92
N PHE A 83 0.81 18.15 -6.70
CA PHE A 83 1.01 18.64 -8.06
C PHE A 83 2.21 19.59 -8.22
N ASP A 84 2.33 20.58 -7.35
CA ASP A 84 3.25 21.70 -7.49
C ASP A 84 4.35 21.75 -6.42
N LYS A 85 4.26 20.93 -5.37
CA LYS A 85 5.13 21.02 -4.18
C LYS A 85 5.87 19.73 -3.81
N GLY A 86 5.72 18.68 -4.62
CA GLY A 86 6.40 17.40 -4.40
C GLY A 86 5.99 16.65 -3.13
N ARG A 87 4.96 17.12 -2.41
CA ARG A 87 4.50 16.53 -1.15
C ARG A 87 3.46 15.46 -1.41
N GLY A 88 3.54 14.36 -0.67
CA GLY A 88 2.54 13.30 -0.72
C GLY A 88 1.40 13.48 0.27
N GLY A 89 0.44 12.58 0.23
CA GLY A 89 -0.67 12.61 1.18
C GLY A 89 -1.75 11.58 0.90
N VAL A 90 -2.84 11.70 1.67
CA VAL A 90 -3.99 10.79 1.58
C VAL A 90 -5.25 11.59 1.25
N ALA A 91 -5.88 11.28 0.11
CA ALA A 91 -7.20 11.78 -0.24
C ALA A 91 -8.28 10.75 0.12
N VAL A 92 -9.45 11.23 0.57
CA VAL A 92 -10.60 10.42 0.95
C VAL A 92 -11.76 10.72 0.02
N LEU A 93 -12.18 9.71 -0.74
CA LEU A 93 -13.25 9.78 -1.73
C LEU A 93 -14.42 8.90 -1.29
N PRO A 94 -15.67 9.41 -1.24
CA PRO A 94 -16.84 8.58 -0.98
C PRO A 94 -17.07 7.58 -2.11
N ILE A 95 -17.43 6.35 -1.75
CA ILE A 95 -17.94 5.33 -2.68
C ILE A 95 -19.47 5.39 -2.64
N LEU A 96 -20.08 5.72 -3.75
CA LEU A 96 -21.54 5.82 -3.87
C LEU A 96 -22.17 4.42 -4.03
N PRO A 97 -23.46 4.24 -3.71
CA PRO A 97 -24.13 2.93 -3.78
C PRO A 97 -24.07 2.25 -5.17
N ASN A 98 -23.93 3.03 -6.24
CA ASN A 98 -23.78 2.57 -7.62
C ASN A 98 -22.33 2.32 -8.02
N GLY A 99 -21.37 2.43 -7.09
CA GLY A 99 -19.96 2.18 -7.30
C GLY A 99 -19.16 3.38 -7.84
N HIS A 100 -19.82 4.50 -8.18
CA HIS A 100 -19.12 5.72 -8.57
C HIS A 100 -18.35 6.31 -7.39
N LEU A 101 -17.28 7.04 -7.69
CA LEU A 101 -16.57 7.87 -6.71
C LEU A 101 -17.21 9.26 -6.67
N GLY A 102 -17.46 9.76 -5.46
CA GLY A 102 -17.94 11.11 -5.22
C GLY A 102 -16.81 12.11 -5.05
N GLU A 103 -17.18 13.37 -4.77
CA GLU A 103 -16.25 14.45 -4.49
C GLU A 103 -15.47 14.20 -3.20
N LYS A 104 -14.22 14.63 -3.19
CA LYS A 104 -13.32 14.50 -2.02
C LYS A 104 -13.92 15.10 -0.76
N VAL A 105 -13.92 14.34 0.33
CA VAL A 105 -14.37 14.79 1.66
C VAL A 105 -13.23 15.16 2.60
N GLN A 106 -12.02 14.65 2.35
CA GLN A 106 -10.83 14.97 3.16
C GLN A 106 -9.57 14.85 2.32
N ASN A 107 -8.58 15.72 2.60
CA ASN A 107 -7.23 15.61 2.06
C ASN A 107 -6.21 15.89 3.16
N ILE A 108 -5.30 14.96 3.37
CA ILE A 108 -4.24 15.04 4.38
C ILE A 108 -2.92 15.09 3.64
N VAL A 109 -2.18 16.18 3.81
CA VAL A 109 -0.87 16.39 3.17
C VAL A 109 0.24 16.06 4.16
N PHE A 110 1.23 15.30 3.72
CA PHE A 110 2.45 15.02 4.46
C PHE A 110 3.52 16.02 4.04
N GLU A 111 3.84 16.96 4.91
CA GLU A 111 4.68 18.10 4.55
C GLU A 111 6.16 17.81 4.68
N GLU A 112 6.55 17.13 5.76
CA GLU A 112 7.94 16.92 6.11
C GLU A 112 8.52 15.66 5.49
N GLY A 113 9.77 15.76 5.05
CA GLY A 113 10.63 14.62 4.73
C GLY A 113 11.69 14.43 5.82
N SER A 114 12.27 13.24 5.90
CA SER A 114 13.36 12.97 6.84
C SER A 114 14.71 13.53 6.36
N GLY A 115 14.83 13.89 5.08
CA GLY A 115 16.03 14.45 4.45
C GLY A 115 17.20 13.47 4.30
N HIS A 116 17.04 12.20 4.67
CA HIS A 116 18.15 11.25 4.75
C HIS A 116 18.62 10.72 3.41
N VAL A 117 17.67 10.50 2.49
CA VAL A 117 17.99 10.00 1.14
C VAL A 117 17.70 11.11 0.14
N LYS A 118 18.77 11.73 -0.37
CA LYS A 118 18.69 12.82 -1.35
C LYS A 118 17.92 12.37 -2.60
N GLY A 119 17.02 13.24 -3.07
CA GLY A 119 16.14 12.98 -4.22
C GLY A 119 14.95 12.06 -3.89
N ARG A 120 14.80 11.60 -2.65
CA ARG A 120 13.75 10.67 -2.25
C ARG A 120 13.01 11.04 -0.96
N GLN A 121 13.61 11.86 -0.10
CA GLN A 121 13.08 12.16 1.25
C GLN A 121 13.15 13.63 1.63
N GLU A 122 13.10 14.55 0.67
CA GLU A 122 13.03 15.98 0.92
C GLU A 122 11.64 16.42 1.41
N SER A 123 10.62 15.62 1.17
CA SER A 123 9.23 15.88 1.59
C SER A 123 8.50 14.56 1.87
N GLY A 124 7.28 14.62 2.40
CA GLY A 124 6.42 13.47 2.59
C GLY A 124 6.00 12.85 1.26
N HIS A 125 5.95 11.51 1.23
CA HIS A 125 5.57 10.69 0.08
C HIS A 125 4.69 9.54 0.53
N ALA A 126 3.35 9.75 0.59
CA ALA A 126 2.43 8.68 0.94
C ALA A 126 2.52 7.56 -0.09
N HIS A 127 2.85 6.34 0.34
CA HIS A 127 3.01 5.21 -0.57
C HIS A 127 1.90 4.17 -0.46
N SER A 128 1.30 4.00 0.70
CA SER A 128 0.15 3.11 0.88
C SER A 128 -0.72 3.49 2.06
N THR A 129 -1.97 3.06 2.03
CA THR A 129 -2.88 3.07 3.17
C THR A 129 -3.35 1.65 3.46
N THR A 130 -3.44 1.28 4.75
CA THR A 130 -3.85 -0.05 5.18
C THR A 130 -4.72 0.05 6.42
N PHE A 131 -5.90 -0.60 6.40
CA PHE A 131 -6.76 -0.69 7.58
C PHE A 131 -6.26 -1.73 8.58
N SER A 132 -6.43 -1.42 9.88
CA SER A 132 -6.40 -2.46 10.90
C SER A 132 -7.51 -3.50 10.62
N PRO A 133 -7.31 -4.78 10.98
CA PRO A 133 -8.32 -5.82 10.75
C PRO A 133 -9.67 -5.57 11.41
N ASP A 134 -9.71 -4.79 12.49
CA ASP A 134 -10.94 -4.37 13.19
C ASP A 134 -11.59 -3.10 12.56
N GLY A 135 -10.96 -2.50 11.56
CA GLY A 135 -11.44 -1.33 10.84
C GLY A 135 -11.43 -0.01 11.62
N LYS A 136 -10.82 0.02 12.81
CA LYS A 136 -10.80 1.23 13.65
C LYS A 136 -9.73 2.22 13.26
N TYR A 137 -8.63 1.74 12.68
CA TYR A 137 -7.47 2.55 12.32
C TYR A 137 -7.11 2.38 10.85
N LEU A 138 -6.74 3.49 10.24
CA LEU A 138 -6.04 3.51 8.96
C LEU A 138 -4.58 3.88 9.22
N TYR A 139 -3.66 3.11 8.67
CA TYR A 139 -2.23 3.42 8.67
C TYR A 139 -1.80 3.89 7.30
N ALA A 140 -1.07 5.00 7.25
CA ALA A 140 -0.51 5.54 6.01
C ALA A 140 1.01 5.51 6.06
N SER A 141 1.61 4.74 5.16
CA SER A 141 3.08 4.66 5.04
C SER A 141 3.59 5.88 4.29
N ASP A 142 4.45 6.65 4.94
CA ASP A 142 5.15 7.79 4.36
C ASP A 142 6.62 7.44 4.13
N LEU A 143 6.94 7.15 2.88
CA LEU A 143 8.30 6.82 2.44
C LEU A 143 9.24 8.02 2.65
N GLY A 144 8.74 9.25 2.46
CA GLY A 144 9.54 10.47 2.53
C GLY A 144 9.98 10.83 3.94
N ASN A 145 9.12 10.60 4.95
CA ASN A 145 9.41 10.97 6.34
C ASN A 145 9.81 9.81 7.24
N ASP A 146 10.07 8.63 6.70
CA ASP A 146 10.38 7.43 7.49
C ASP A 146 9.33 7.12 8.57
N LYS A 147 8.03 7.37 8.27
CA LYS A 147 6.93 7.18 9.22
C LYS A 147 5.79 6.35 8.68
N VAL A 148 5.09 5.69 9.57
CA VAL A 148 3.74 5.21 9.37
C VAL A 148 2.83 6.02 10.28
N TYR A 149 1.98 6.85 9.68
CA TYR A 149 0.99 7.65 10.39
C TYR A 149 -0.24 6.82 10.70
N ALA A 150 -0.84 7.04 11.86
CA ALA A 150 -2.04 6.38 12.29
C ALA A 150 -3.22 7.36 12.37
N PHE A 151 -4.37 6.93 11.87
CA PHE A 151 -5.62 7.70 11.89
C PHE A 151 -6.73 6.85 12.50
N ARG A 152 -7.52 7.43 13.40
CA ARG A 152 -8.81 6.84 13.79
C ARG A 152 -9.80 7.02 12.66
N TYR A 153 -10.50 5.95 12.32
CA TYR A 153 -11.52 5.99 11.29
C TYR A 153 -12.92 6.06 11.91
N ASN A 154 -13.72 7.04 11.47
CA ASN A 154 -15.13 7.16 11.84
C ASN A 154 -15.97 7.52 10.61
N PRO A 155 -16.74 6.57 10.04
CA PRO A 155 -17.51 6.78 8.82
C PRO A 155 -18.69 7.74 8.96
N ASN A 156 -19.00 8.19 10.19
CA ASN A 156 -20.10 9.11 10.46
C ASN A 156 -19.65 10.57 10.58
N LYS A 157 -18.33 10.84 10.51
CA LYS A 157 -17.79 12.21 10.46
C LYS A 157 -17.71 12.71 9.02
N ALA A 158 -17.89 14.01 8.81
CA ALA A 158 -17.70 14.65 7.51
C ALA A 158 -16.26 14.46 6.99
N GLN A 159 -15.27 14.46 7.90
CA GLN A 159 -13.89 14.06 7.66
C GLN A 159 -13.64 12.77 8.44
N PRO A 160 -13.64 11.62 7.79
CA PRO A 160 -13.66 10.34 8.49
C PRO A 160 -12.34 9.93 9.15
N LEU A 161 -11.23 10.60 8.85
CA LEU A 161 -9.91 10.34 9.46
C LEU A 161 -9.56 11.43 10.47
N GLU A 162 -9.18 10.99 11.66
CA GLU A 162 -8.65 11.82 12.73
C GLU A 162 -7.26 11.33 13.12
N ALA A 163 -6.24 12.21 13.04
CA ALA A 163 -4.86 11.84 13.34
C ALA A 163 -4.72 11.33 14.78
N ASP A 164 -4.00 10.23 14.96
CA ASP A 164 -3.68 9.66 16.26
C ASP A 164 -2.17 9.53 16.41
N THR A 165 -1.52 10.67 16.64
CA THR A 165 -0.05 10.79 16.67
C THR A 165 0.61 9.92 17.74
N ASN A 166 -0.14 9.50 18.77
CA ASN A 166 0.36 8.56 19.78
C ASN A 166 0.56 7.14 19.23
N ARG A 167 0.03 6.85 18.04
CA ARG A 167 0.16 5.56 17.34
C ARG A 167 1.04 5.63 16.10
N ASP A 168 1.58 6.79 15.80
CA ASP A 168 2.56 6.93 14.73
C ASP A 168 3.81 6.09 15.02
N VAL A 169 4.40 5.57 13.98
CA VAL A 169 5.64 4.79 14.09
C VAL A 169 6.73 5.43 13.24
N THR A 170 7.83 5.76 13.88
CA THR A 170 9.04 6.23 13.19
C THR A 170 9.96 5.05 12.91
N PHE A 171 10.42 4.95 11.69
CA PHE A 171 11.40 3.97 11.24
C PHE A 171 12.82 4.51 11.40
N THR A 172 13.79 3.62 11.27
CA THR A 172 15.19 4.02 11.14
C THR A 172 15.33 4.93 9.92
N HIS A 173 16.09 5.99 10.03
CA HIS A 173 16.32 6.96 8.96
C HIS A 173 16.78 6.30 7.64
N GLY A 174 16.22 6.76 6.53
CA GLY A 174 16.48 6.20 5.21
C GLY A 174 15.81 4.84 4.96
N SER A 175 14.81 4.46 5.76
CA SER A 175 14.05 3.22 5.58
C SER A 175 13.04 3.30 4.44
N GLY A 176 12.25 4.36 4.41
CA GLY A 176 11.14 4.54 3.48
C GLY A 176 10.07 3.44 3.59
N PRO A 177 9.21 3.47 4.65
CA PRO A 177 8.11 2.54 4.77
C PRO A 177 7.18 2.66 3.55
N ARG A 178 6.82 1.50 2.98
CA ARG A 178 6.19 1.48 1.65
C ARG A 178 4.80 0.83 1.67
N HIS A 179 4.72 -0.45 1.86
CA HIS A 179 3.48 -1.23 1.93
C HIS A 179 3.40 -2.00 3.23
N MET A 180 2.18 -2.20 3.73
CA MET A 180 1.90 -2.85 4.99
C MET A 180 0.81 -3.91 4.84
N VAL A 181 0.96 -5.03 5.54
CA VAL A 181 -0.09 -6.04 5.70
C VAL A 181 -0.19 -6.47 7.15
N PHE A 182 -1.39 -6.87 7.59
CA PHE A 182 -1.62 -7.44 8.92
C PHE A 182 -1.68 -8.96 8.86
N SER A 183 -1.27 -9.64 9.93
CA SER A 183 -1.56 -11.06 10.10
C SER A 183 -3.07 -11.30 10.21
N PRO A 184 -3.57 -12.52 9.86
CA PRO A 184 -5.01 -12.79 9.88
C PRO A 184 -5.69 -12.59 11.24
N ASN A 185 -4.94 -12.80 12.33
CA ASN A 185 -5.42 -12.60 13.70
C ASN A 185 -5.30 -11.14 14.19
N GLY A 186 -4.79 -10.24 13.36
CA GLY A 186 -4.60 -8.83 13.68
C GLY A 186 -3.52 -8.52 14.73
N LYS A 187 -2.79 -9.53 15.22
CA LYS A 187 -1.80 -9.35 16.29
C LYS A 187 -0.42 -8.92 15.81
N HIS A 188 -0.18 -8.99 14.51
CA HIS A 188 1.09 -8.60 13.90
C HIS A 188 0.86 -7.79 12.63
N ALA A 189 1.83 -6.94 12.32
CA ALA A 189 1.90 -6.21 11.06
C ALA A 189 3.30 -6.33 10.46
N TYR A 190 3.37 -6.32 9.13
CA TYR A 190 4.60 -6.43 8.37
C TYR A 190 4.67 -5.28 7.37
N VAL A 191 5.76 -4.53 7.40
CA VAL A 191 5.95 -3.34 6.57
C VAL A 191 7.24 -3.48 5.76
N THR A 192 7.15 -3.30 4.44
CA THR A 192 8.34 -3.19 3.61
C THR A 192 8.96 -1.81 3.76
N ALA A 193 10.26 -1.76 4.03
CA ALA A 193 11.09 -0.57 4.03
C ALA A 193 11.86 -0.50 2.70
N GLU A 194 11.42 0.37 1.80
CA GLU A 194 11.85 0.37 0.39
C GLU A 194 13.35 0.53 0.26
N MET A 195 13.90 1.62 0.82
CA MET A 195 15.28 2.02 0.56
C MET A 195 16.32 1.20 1.33
N ARG A 196 15.90 0.51 2.40
CA ARG A 196 16.77 -0.41 3.15
C ARG A 196 16.62 -1.86 2.71
N SER A 197 15.68 -2.16 1.79
CA SER A 197 15.32 -3.53 1.37
C SER A 197 15.06 -4.45 2.56
N GLU A 198 14.14 -4.06 3.42
CA GLU A 198 13.82 -4.76 4.66
C GLU A 198 12.33 -5.03 4.78
N ILE A 199 11.97 -6.05 5.58
CA ILE A 199 10.65 -6.18 6.21
C ILE A 199 10.81 -5.93 7.70
N VAL A 200 9.99 -5.02 8.22
CA VAL A 200 9.89 -4.75 9.65
C VAL A 200 8.62 -5.40 10.19
N THR A 201 8.76 -6.20 11.26
CA THR A 201 7.65 -6.87 11.94
C THR A 201 7.28 -6.13 13.21
N PHE A 202 5.98 -5.94 13.41
CA PHE A 202 5.40 -5.30 14.59
C PHE A 202 4.44 -6.23 15.32
N ASN A 203 4.44 -6.19 16.65
CA ASN A 203 3.31 -6.61 17.45
C ASN A 203 2.26 -5.49 17.44
N VAL A 204 0.99 -5.88 17.38
CA VAL A 204 -0.16 -4.97 17.33
C VAL A 204 -0.98 -5.15 18.59
N GLN A 205 -1.20 -4.07 19.33
CA GLN A 205 -2.06 -4.04 20.50
C GLN A 205 -2.81 -2.71 20.56
N ASP A 206 -4.14 -2.76 20.57
CA ASP A 206 -5.02 -1.57 20.62
C ASP A 206 -4.63 -0.48 19.59
N GLY A 207 -4.27 -0.90 18.38
CA GLY A 207 -3.81 -0.01 17.31
C GLY A 207 -2.38 0.50 17.46
N HIS A 208 -1.66 0.16 18.53
CA HIS A 208 -0.23 0.47 18.66
C HIS A 208 0.61 -0.59 17.95
N LEU A 209 1.61 -0.12 17.22
CA LEU A 209 2.59 -0.94 16.52
C LEU A 209 3.91 -0.91 17.29
N LYS A 210 4.31 -2.04 17.89
CA LYS A 210 5.60 -2.18 18.56
C LYS A 210 6.54 -3.04 17.72
N LYS A 211 7.62 -2.45 17.21
CA LYS A 211 8.65 -3.16 16.44
C LYS A 211 9.23 -4.31 17.26
N VAL A 212 9.29 -5.51 16.64
CA VAL A 212 9.84 -6.72 17.27
C VAL A 212 10.93 -7.39 16.46
N ALA A 213 10.97 -7.18 15.15
CA ALA A 213 12.03 -7.73 14.30
C ALA A 213 12.16 -6.93 13.00
N GLU A 214 13.31 -7.07 12.35
CA GLU A 214 13.54 -6.66 10.96
C GLU A 214 14.36 -7.72 10.25
N LEU A 215 14.08 -7.93 8.97
CA LEU A 215 14.77 -8.87 8.11
C LEU A 215 15.16 -8.22 6.79
N LYS A 216 16.39 -8.44 6.36
CA LYS A 216 16.85 -8.04 5.02
C LYS A 216 16.17 -8.90 3.95
N LEU A 217 15.73 -8.25 2.87
CA LEU A 217 15.21 -8.92 1.66
C LEU A 217 16.31 -9.31 0.67
N ILE A 218 17.55 -9.00 1.01
CA ILE A 218 18.70 -9.25 0.16
C ILE A 218 19.16 -10.69 0.41
N HIS A 219 19.31 -11.44 -0.66
CA HIS A 219 19.90 -12.76 -0.63
C HIS A 219 21.32 -12.68 -1.20
N GLU A 220 22.32 -13.02 -0.35
CA GLU A 220 23.77 -13.07 -0.63
C GLU A 220 24.52 -11.73 -0.70
N ASP A 221 25.86 -11.81 -0.43
CA ASP A 221 26.82 -10.71 -0.26
C ASP A 221 27.13 -9.87 -1.51
N LYS A 222 26.40 -10.08 -2.57
CA LYS A 222 26.48 -9.17 -3.72
C LYS A 222 25.78 -7.89 -3.35
N THR A 223 26.54 -6.84 -3.11
CA THR A 223 26.02 -5.47 -2.97
C THR A 223 25.67 -4.94 -4.35
N PRO A 224 24.45 -5.13 -4.85
CA PRO A 224 24.03 -4.44 -6.06
C PRO A 224 23.91 -2.96 -5.77
N GLU A 225 24.25 -2.15 -6.74
CA GLU A 225 24.19 -0.68 -6.65
C GLU A 225 22.79 -0.16 -6.33
N PHE A 226 21.76 -0.91 -6.70
CA PHE A 226 20.36 -0.55 -6.42
C PHE A 226 19.57 -1.75 -5.86
N LYS A 227 18.96 -1.55 -4.70
CA LYS A 227 18.06 -2.51 -4.03
C LYS A 227 16.85 -1.77 -3.52
N SER A 228 15.67 -2.38 -3.65
CA SER A 228 14.45 -1.70 -3.27
C SER A 228 13.35 -2.70 -2.96
N ALA A 229 12.95 -2.78 -1.69
CA ALA A 229 11.75 -3.52 -1.33
C ALA A 229 10.53 -2.92 -2.04
N SER A 230 9.57 -3.75 -2.43
CA SER A 230 8.40 -3.26 -3.15
C SER A 230 7.09 -3.78 -2.56
N GLY A 231 6.31 -4.54 -3.31
CA GLY A 231 5.04 -5.10 -2.85
C GLY A 231 5.20 -6.08 -1.70
N ILE A 232 4.16 -6.18 -0.88
CA ILE A 232 4.00 -7.20 0.16
C ILE A 232 2.54 -7.64 0.18
N ILE A 233 2.31 -8.94 0.27
CA ILE A 233 0.97 -9.52 0.43
C ILE A 233 0.98 -10.65 1.45
N LEU A 234 -0.19 -10.99 1.97
CA LEU A 234 -0.43 -12.26 2.64
C LEU A 234 -0.88 -13.31 1.63
N SER A 235 -0.43 -14.54 1.82
CA SER A 235 -1.03 -15.67 1.08
C SER A 235 -2.52 -15.81 1.45
N PRO A 236 -3.38 -16.35 0.55
CA PRO A 236 -4.82 -16.50 0.80
C PRO A 236 -5.15 -17.31 2.07
N ASN A 237 -4.28 -18.27 2.44
CA ASN A 237 -4.44 -19.07 3.66
C ASN A 237 -3.88 -18.39 4.92
N GLY A 238 -3.34 -17.18 4.80
CA GLY A 238 -2.79 -16.38 5.90
C GLY A 238 -1.53 -16.95 6.55
N LYS A 239 -0.89 -17.97 5.96
CA LYS A 239 0.29 -18.64 6.57
C LYS A 239 1.62 -18.05 6.14
N TYR A 240 1.64 -17.25 5.07
CA TYR A 240 2.85 -16.72 4.49
C TYR A 240 2.74 -15.22 4.22
N VAL A 241 3.84 -14.52 4.39
CA VAL A 241 4.08 -13.19 3.84
C VAL A 241 4.92 -13.36 2.59
N ILE A 242 4.54 -12.70 1.50
CA ILE A 242 5.29 -12.67 0.25
C ILE A 242 5.69 -11.23 0.00
N ALA A 243 6.98 -11.00 -0.20
CA ALA A 243 7.51 -9.68 -0.52
C ALA A 243 8.39 -9.73 -1.77
N ALA A 244 8.40 -8.63 -2.52
CA ALA A 244 9.29 -8.50 -3.67
C ALA A 244 10.45 -7.55 -3.38
N ASN A 245 11.61 -7.88 -3.96
CA ASN A 245 12.78 -7.02 -3.98
C ASN A 245 13.17 -6.73 -5.44
N ARG A 246 13.41 -5.46 -5.73
CA ARG A 246 13.72 -4.92 -7.06
C ARG A 246 15.22 -4.66 -7.24
N GLY A 247 15.57 -4.08 -8.39
CA GLY A 247 16.93 -3.73 -8.75
C GLY A 247 17.72 -4.95 -9.22
N ALA A 248 18.94 -5.09 -8.78
CA ALA A 248 19.79 -6.22 -9.19
C ALA A 248 19.28 -7.59 -8.70
N ASP A 249 18.38 -7.62 -7.71
CA ASP A 249 17.88 -8.86 -7.13
C ASP A 249 16.69 -9.46 -7.87
N ASN A 250 15.69 -8.65 -8.22
CA ASN A 250 14.45 -9.05 -8.92
C ASN A 250 13.88 -10.39 -8.43
N LYS A 251 13.56 -10.47 -7.13
CA LYS A 251 13.14 -11.70 -6.45
C LYS A 251 11.83 -11.55 -5.70
N LEU A 252 11.16 -12.68 -5.52
CA LEU A 252 10.06 -12.86 -4.58
C LEU A 252 10.56 -13.69 -3.41
N LEU A 253 10.29 -13.22 -2.20
CA LEU A 253 10.66 -13.87 -0.95
C LEU A 253 9.40 -14.30 -0.22
N VAL A 254 9.28 -15.61 0.05
CA VAL A 254 8.12 -16.22 0.72
C VAL A 254 8.51 -16.60 2.13
N PHE A 255 7.94 -15.91 3.11
CA PHE A 255 8.20 -16.09 4.53
C PHE A 255 7.05 -16.84 5.19
N LYS A 256 7.32 -17.95 5.88
CA LYS A 256 6.34 -18.58 6.74
C LYS A 256 6.16 -17.76 8.01
N ILE A 257 4.93 -17.46 8.39
CA ILE A 257 4.58 -16.81 9.66
C ILE A 257 4.66 -17.90 10.75
N GLN A 258 5.47 -17.66 11.78
CA GLN A 258 5.61 -18.52 12.95
C GLN A 258 4.46 -18.28 13.96
N GLN A 259 4.31 -19.15 14.95
CA GLN A 259 3.26 -19.01 15.98
C GLN A 259 3.37 -17.70 16.78
N ASN A 260 4.59 -17.20 16.99
CA ASN A 260 4.86 -15.93 17.65
C ASN A 260 4.76 -14.70 16.71
N GLY A 261 4.33 -14.90 15.47
CA GLY A 261 4.19 -13.85 14.45
C GLY A 261 5.48 -13.44 13.76
N LEU A 262 6.64 -13.95 14.17
CA LEU A 262 7.88 -13.66 13.46
C LEU A 262 7.93 -14.40 12.13
N LEU A 263 8.68 -13.82 11.19
CA LEU A 263 8.90 -14.40 9.87
C LEU A 263 10.08 -15.39 9.94
N ALA A 264 9.88 -16.60 9.41
CA ALA A 264 10.94 -17.58 9.25
C ALA A 264 11.88 -17.18 8.10
N LYS A 265 13.02 -17.88 7.97
CA LYS A 265 13.90 -17.74 6.80
C LYS A 265 13.09 -17.93 5.50
N PRO A 266 13.21 -17.05 4.50
CA PRO A 266 12.39 -17.12 3.30
C PRO A 266 12.82 -18.24 2.34
N VAL A 267 11.85 -18.73 1.58
CA VAL A 267 12.14 -19.37 0.29
C VAL A 267 12.18 -18.27 -0.77
N VAL A 268 13.20 -18.29 -1.62
CA VAL A 268 13.46 -17.23 -2.60
C VAL A 268 13.17 -17.73 -4.01
N TYR A 269 12.42 -16.96 -4.78
CA TYR A 269 12.06 -17.24 -6.16
C TYR A 269 12.54 -16.10 -7.07
N LYS A 270 12.95 -16.43 -8.30
CA LYS A 270 13.15 -15.41 -9.33
C LYS A 270 11.80 -14.79 -9.72
N ALA A 271 11.75 -13.49 -9.89
CA ALA A 271 10.52 -12.81 -10.33
C ALA A 271 10.20 -13.08 -11.82
N ASN A 272 11.15 -13.63 -12.57
CA ASN A 272 11.07 -13.84 -14.03
C ASN A 272 10.71 -12.57 -14.81
N GLY A 273 11.07 -11.41 -14.27
CA GLY A 273 10.90 -10.08 -14.84
C GLY A 273 11.86 -9.10 -14.17
N ILE A 274 11.80 -7.86 -14.61
CA ILE A 274 12.60 -6.75 -14.10
C ILE A 274 11.69 -5.84 -13.29
N GLU A 275 12.18 -5.33 -12.16
CA GLU A 275 11.47 -4.39 -11.27
C GLU A 275 10.09 -4.90 -10.80
N PRO A 276 9.98 -6.07 -10.12
CA PRO A 276 8.72 -6.58 -9.60
C PRO A 276 8.14 -5.60 -8.56
N ARG A 277 7.19 -4.74 -9.00
CA ARG A 277 6.68 -3.63 -8.19
C ARG A 277 5.44 -4.01 -7.38
N ALA A 278 4.51 -4.72 -7.99
CA ALA A 278 3.27 -5.18 -7.39
C ALA A 278 2.93 -6.58 -7.91
N PHE A 279 2.19 -7.35 -7.12
CA PHE A 279 1.71 -8.70 -7.44
C PHE A 279 0.48 -9.01 -6.58
N SER A 280 -0.30 -10.01 -6.96
CA SER A 280 -1.52 -10.43 -6.26
C SER A 280 -1.63 -11.96 -6.20
#